data_270e7c7e5d7c917a09a558755bc8dd2e
#
_entry.id   270e7c7e5d7c917a09a558755bc8dd2e
#
_cell.length_a   1.000
_cell.length_b   1.000
_cell.length_c   1.000
_cell.angle_alpha   90.00
_cell.angle_beta   90.00
_cell.angle_gamma   90.00
#
_symmetry.space_group_name_H-M   'P 1'
#
loop_
_entity.id
_entity.type
_entity.pdbx_description
1 polymer ?
#
loop_
_entity_poly.entity_id
_entity_poly.type
_entity_poly.pdbx_seq_one_letter_code
_entity_poly.pdbx_strand_id
1 'polypeptide(L)'
;MSNQLVTQGVERLIAGLGAGIESSPQVCGGEPRIAGTRIPVWTLEQARRLGASEADLLRDFPGLRAADLVNAWTYVAAHRAEIEEQIRANEEA
;
A
#
# COMPACT_ATOMS: atom_id res chain seq x y z
N MET A 1 23.80 -16.82 12.55
CA MET A 1 23.03 -17.76 11.70
C MET A 1 21.54 -17.56 11.85
N SER A 2 20.97 -17.73 13.06
CA SER A 2 19.54 -17.55 13.28
C SER A 2 19.06 -16.13 12.98
N ASN A 3 19.86 -15.11 13.31
CA ASN A 3 19.51 -13.71 13.03
C ASN A 3 19.42 -13.45 11.54
N GLN A 4 20.26 -14.11 10.76
CA GLN A 4 20.26 -13.95 9.31
C GLN A 4 19.00 -14.54 8.70
N LEU A 5 18.52 -15.67 9.22
CA LEU A 5 17.29 -16.27 8.73
C LEU A 5 16.07 -15.42 9.03
N VAL A 6 16.03 -14.82 10.21
CA VAL A 6 14.94 -13.92 10.60
C VAL A 6 14.94 -12.68 9.68
N THR A 7 16.11 -12.11 9.45
CA THR A 7 16.25 -10.95 8.56
C THR A 7 15.78 -11.29 7.14
N GLN A 8 16.18 -12.45 6.64
CA GLN A 8 15.76 -12.89 5.31
C GLN A 8 14.25 -13.08 5.23
N GLY A 9 13.63 -13.57 6.29
CA GLY A 9 12.19 -13.73 6.35
C GLY A 9 11.46 -12.39 6.26
N VAL A 10 11.94 -11.40 7.00
CA VAL A 10 11.38 -10.05 6.96
C VAL A 10 11.59 -9.42 5.58
N GLU A 11 12.78 -9.54 5.02
CA GLU A 11 13.08 -9.02 3.69
C GLU A 11 12.21 -9.65 2.62
N ARG A 12 11.93 -10.93 2.72
CA ARG A 12 11.05 -11.61 1.78
C ARG A 12 9.62 -11.09 1.83
N LEU A 13 9.12 -10.78 3.02
CA LEU A 13 7.79 -10.18 3.16
C LEU A 13 7.74 -8.83 2.45
N ILE A 14 8.76 -7.99 2.67
CA ILE A 14 8.85 -6.67 2.03
C ILE A 14 8.97 -6.82 0.52
N ALA A 15 9.84 -7.72 0.06
CA ALA A 15 10.06 -7.97 -1.36
C ALA A 15 8.81 -8.52 -2.04
N GLY A 16 8.04 -9.38 -1.34
CA GLY A 16 6.81 -9.93 -1.86
C GLY A 16 5.71 -8.91 -2.04
N LEU A 17 5.77 -7.81 -1.29
CA LEU A 17 4.82 -6.72 -1.38
C LEU A 17 5.18 -5.71 -2.47
N GLY A 18 6.46 -5.69 -2.90
CA GLY A 18 6.94 -4.73 -3.88
C GLY A 18 7.61 -3.51 -3.26
N ALA A 19 8.25 -2.72 -4.11
CA ALA A 19 9.02 -1.56 -3.68
C ALA A 19 8.10 -0.52 -3.01
N GLY A 20 8.53 0.00 -1.85
CA GLY A 20 7.85 1.09 -1.18
C GLY A 20 6.53 0.73 -0.53
N ILE A 21 6.19 -0.56 -0.47
CA ILE A 21 4.95 -1.06 0.14
C ILE A 21 5.32 -1.95 1.33
N GLU A 22 4.64 -1.75 2.44
CA GLU A 22 4.83 -2.59 3.62
C GLU A 22 3.49 -2.97 4.24
N SER A 23 3.52 -4.02 5.06
CA SER A 23 2.35 -4.50 5.76
C SER A 23 2.79 -4.98 7.13
N SER A 24 2.02 -4.67 8.15
CA SER A 24 2.24 -5.22 9.49
C SER A 24 0.89 -5.38 10.17
N PRO A 25 0.71 -6.46 10.96
CA PRO A 25 -0.60 -6.79 11.52
C PRO A 25 -1.22 -5.70 12.37
N GLN A 26 -0.40 -4.83 12.96
CA GLN A 26 -0.84 -3.82 13.91
C GLN A 26 -1.04 -2.45 13.29
N VAL A 27 -0.80 -2.32 11.98
CA VAL A 27 -0.94 -1.05 11.28
C VAL A 27 -1.91 -1.23 10.12
N CYS A 28 -2.95 -0.40 10.06
CA CYS A 28 -3.98 -0.46 9.01
C CYS A 28 -4.62 -1.84 8.89
N GLY A 29 -4.73 -2.58 10.02
CA GLY A 29 -5.32 -3.92 10.01
C GLY A 29 -4.54 -4.95 9.21
N GLY A 30 -3.26 -4.70 8.93
CA GLY A 30 -2.44 -5.59 8.12
C GLY A 30 -2.53 -5.34 6.63
N GLU A 31 -3.31 -4.35 6.22
CA GLU A 31 -3.43 -4.02 4.81
C GLU A 31 -2.13 -3.40 4.27
N PRO A 32 -1.78 -3.68 3.01
CA PRO A 32 -0.61 -3.05 2.38
C PRO A 32 -0.74 -1.53 2.37
N ARG A 33 0.34 -0.86 2.74
CA ARG A 33 0.38 0.59 2.84
C ARG A 33 1.67 1.15 2.26
N ILE A 34 1.66 2.44 2.00
CA ILE A 34 2.87 3.15 1.59
C ILE A 34 3.87 3.10 2.75
N ALA A 35 5.09 2.69 2.47
CA ALA A 35 6.15 2.54 3.46
C ALA A 35 6.35 3.85 4.24
N GLY A 36 6.48 3.74 5.55
CA GLY A 36 6.67 4.87 6.43
C GLY A 36 5.41 5.70 6.70
N THR A 37 4.25 5.25 6.24
CA THR A 37 2.99 5.96 6.44
C THR A 37 1.92 5.02 6.97
N ARG A 38 0.74 5.57 7.25
CA ARG A 38 -0.47 4.80 7.54
C ARG A 38 -1.49 4.92 6.40
N ILE A 39 -1.01 5.12 5.17
CA ILE A 39 -1.86 5.29 4.00
C ILE A 39 -1.96 3.95 3.27
N PRO A 40 -3.11 3.25 3.37
CA PRO A 40 -3.29 2.00 2.65
C PRO A 40 -3.31 2.22 1.14
N VAL A 41 -2.77 1.28 0.39
CA VAL A 41 -2.74 1.39 -1.07
C VAL A 41 -4.16 1.46 -1.64
N TRP A 42 -5.10 0.67 -1.11
CA TRP A 42 -6.48 0.66 -1.61
C TRP A 42 -7.17 2.03 -1.48
N THR A 43 -6.80 2.81 -0.44
CA THR A 43 -7.37 4.15 -0.24
C THR A 43 -6.99 5.07 -1.39
N LEU A 44 -5.74 5.00 -1.84
CA LEU A 44 -5.28 5.80 -2.98
C LEU A 44 -5.97 5.36 -4.27
N GLU A 45 -6.13 4.06 -4.46
CA GLU A 45 -6.81 3.55 -5.65
C GLU A 45 -8.29 3.94 -5.67
N GLN A 46 -8.96 3.87 -4.53
CA GLN A 46 -10.35 4.29 -4.42
C GLN A 46 -10.50 5.77 -4.79
N ALA A 47 -9.63 6.63 -4.25
CA ALA A 47 -9.65 8.06 -4.57
C ALA A 47 -9.43 8.30 -6.07
N ARG A 48 -8.50 7.57 -6.68
CA ARG A 48 -8.23 7.66 -8.10
C ARG A 48 -9.47 7.30 -8.93
N ARG A 49 -10.17 6.23 -8.56
CA ARG A 49 -11.40 5.80 -9.24
C ARG A 49 -12.50 6.83 -9.12
N LEU A 50 -12.51 7.60 -8.05
CA LEU A 50 -13.46 8.66 -7.83
C LEU A 50 -13.07 9.96 -8.52
N GLY A 51 -11.98 9.98 -9.25
CA GLY A 51 -11.56 11.10 -10.08
C GLY A 51 -10.44 11.96 -9.53
N ALA A 52 -9.83 11.58 -8.41
CA ALA A 52 -8.72 12.33 -7.86
C ALA A 52 -7.49 12.25 -8.78
N SER A 53 -6.89 13.40 -9.05
CA SER A 53 -5.62 13.46 -9.77
C SER A 53 -4.47 13.16 -8.83
N GLU A 54 -3.27 12.92 -9.38
CA GLU A 54 -2.09 12.74 -8.54
C GLU A 54 -1.80 13.98 -7.70
N ALA A 55 -2.02 15.16 -8.28
CA ALA A 55 -1.87 16.41 -7.53
C ALA A 55 -2.85 16.48 -6.35
N ASP A 56 -4.09 16.04 -6.55
CA ASP A 56 -5.07 15.96 -5.47
C ASP A 56 -4.59 15.04 -4.35
N LEU A 57 -4.06 13.87 -4.71
CA LEU A 57 -3.58 12.90 -3.73
C LEU A 57 -2.40 13.45 -2.93
N LEU A 58 -1.47 14.11 -3.61
CA LEU A 58 -0.31 14.69 -2.94
C LEU A 58 -0.70 15.82 -1.99
N ARG A 59 -1.75 16.56 -2.32
CA ARG A 59 -2.29 17.61 -1.44
C ARG A 59 -3.04 17.03 -0.25
N ASP A 60 -3.84 15.98 -0.48
CA ASP A 60 -4.78 15.45 0.51
C ASP A 60 -4.12 14.49 1.48
N PHE A 61 -2.99 13.91 1.14
CA PHE A 61 -2.28 12.95 1.97
C PHE A 61 -0.88 13.48 2.31
N PRO A 62 -0.75 14.26 3.40
CA PRO A 62 0.55 14.77 3.83
C PRO A 62 1.51 13.61 4.10
N GLY A 63 2.75 13.76 3.65
CA GLY A 63 3.75 12.71 3.75
C GLY A 63 3.84 11.81 2.52
N LEU A 64 2.86 11.88 1.62
CA LEU A 64 2.89 11.14 0.37
C LEU A 64 3.81 11.86 -0.63
N ARG A 65 4.62 11.10 -1.34
CA ARG A 65 5.53 11.63 -2.36
C ARG A 65 5.14 11.07 -3.72
N ALA A 66 5.57 11.75 -4.79
CA ALA A 66 5.28 11.32 -6.16
C ALA A 66 5.77 9.88 -6.42
N ALA A 67 6.96 9.53 -5.91
CA ALA A 67 7.48 8.18 -6.05
C ALA A 67 6.59 7.13 -5.38
N ASP A 68 5.90 7.50 -4.30
CA ASP A 68 4.99 6.61 -3.61
C ASP A 68 3.79 6.24 -4.49
N LEU A 69 3.31 7.16 -5.30
CA LEU A 69 2.21 6.90 -6.22
C LEU A 69 2.61 5.90 -7.31
N VAL A 70 3.84 6.01 -7.82
CA VAL A 70 4.35 5.04 -8.79
C VAL A 70 4.34 3.64 -8.17
N ASN A 71 4.82 3.52 -6.94
CA ASN A 71 4.85 2.26 -6.22
C ASN A 71 3.44 1.74 -5.94
N ALA A 72 2.52 2.62 -5.58
CA ALA A 72 1.14 2.26 -5.32
C ALA A 72 0.46 1.69 -6.58
N TRP A 73 0.63 2.36 -7.72
CA TRP A 73 0.01 1.90 -8.97
C TRP A 73 0.60 0.59 -9.45
N THR A 74 1.89 0.38 -9.24
CA THR A 74 2.54 -0.89 -9.55
C THR A 74 1.96 -2.01 -8.68
N TYR A 75 1.77 -1.74 -7.39
CA TYR A 75 1.15 -2.71 -6.48
C TYR A 75 -0.29 -3.05 -6.92
N VAL A 76 -1.09 -2.03 -7.20
CA VAL A 76 -2.48 -2.22 -7.64
C VAL A 76 -2.54 -3.11 -8.87
N ALA A 77 -1.67 -2.86 -9.84
CA ALA A 77 -1.66 -3.66 -11.09
C ALA A 77 -1.31 -5.12 -10.82
N ALA A 78 -0.41 -5.38 -9.87
CA ALA A 78 0.03 -6.74 -9.54
C ALA A 78 -0.93 -7.47 -8.58
N HIS A 79 -1.75 -6.73 -7.83
CA HIS A 79 -2.60 -7.29 -6.78
C HIS A 79 -4.05 -6.81 -6.91
N ARG A 80 -4.55 -6.80 -8.13
CA ARG A 80 -5.85 -6.21 -8.44
C ARG A 80 -7.00 -6.82 -7.64
N ALA A 81 -7.05 -8.14 -7.53
CA ALA A 81 -8.13 -8.82 -6.82
C ALA A 81 -8.13 -8.46 -5.33
N GLU A 82 -6.96 -8.36 -4.72
CA GLU A 82 -6.84 -7.98 -3.32
C GLU A 82 -7.34 -6.55 -3.10
N ILE A 83 -6.93 -5.63 -3.95
CA ILE A 83 -7.33 -4.22 -3.85
C ILE A 83 -8.83 -4.08 -4.07
N GLU A 84 -9.39 -4.79 -5.05
CA GLU A 84 -10.83 -4.80 -5.31
C GLU A 84 -11.60 -5.22 -4.06
N GLU A 85 -11.15 -6.29 -3.40
CA GLU A 85 -11.81 -6.79 -2.21
C GLU A 85 -11.75 -5.79 -1.06
N GLN A 86 -10.61 -5.12 -0.88
CA GLN A 86 -10.45 -4.14 0.18
C GLN A 86 -11.36 -2.91 -0.04
N ILE A 87 -11.46 -2.45 -1.27
CA ILE A 87 -12.35 -1.34 -1.62
C ILE A 87 -13.80 -1.76 -1.37
N ARG A 88 -14.19 -2.95 -1.84
CA ARG A 88 -15.54 -3.46 -1.66
C ARG A 88 -15.90 -3.60 -0.20
N ALA A 89 -15.00 -4.13 0.61
CA ALA A 89 -15.22 -4.29 2.05
C ALA A 89 -15.45 -2.93 2.72
N ASN A 90 -14.72 -1.90 2.29
CA ASN A 90 -14.88 -0.56 2.84
C ASN A 90 -16.24 0.04 2.45
N GLU A 91 -16.70 -0.20 1.23
CA GLU A 91 -17.99 0.31 0.77
C GLU A 91 -19.16 -0.36 1.48
N GLU A 92 -19.00 -1.61 1.90
CA GLU A 92 -20.04 -2.35 2.60
C GLU A 92 -20.06 -2.09 4.11
N ALA A 93 -19.02 -1.43 4.63
CA ALA A 93 -18.88 -1.20 6.07
C ALA A 93 -19.90 -0.18 6.61
#